data_bffdc5c14117c79bf9b30912f2a638f6
#
_entry.id   bffdc5c14117c79bf9b30912f2a638f6
#
_cell.length_a   1.000
_cell.length_b   1.000
_cell.length_c   1.000
_cell.angle_alpha   90.00
_cell.angle_beta   90.00
_cell.angle_gamma   90.00
#
_symmetry.space_group_name_H-M   'P 1'
#
loop_
_entity.id
_entity.type
_entity.pdbx_description
1 polymer ?
#
loop_
_entity_poly.entity_id
_entity_poly.type
_entity_poly.pdbx_seq_one_letter_code
_entity_poly.pdbx_strand_id
1 'polypeptide(L)'
;MSSPIHQRAPVWTPSDTHAERLAAADRTAAARWKSTNRTWYPDYHLAPYAGWMNNPTGLVYFRGSYHVFYQYHPYSSTWGPMHWGHFTSEDLVHWKREKTALAPGDACDRDGCFSGSAIVHEDKMYIVYTGNFALDKAIPNKPDAIYEQQCVAVSSDGVNFEKLGVVVRPPPGYVHFRDPKVWQQDGRWWMVCGARDVTKDLGQLLLFTTQDLFCWDDTNWQVLGMTEDKNVFMWECPDFFTIGNHQDMKLLLFCPQGKKASKYNYRNRFQNGYTIGQWMPGMPWTVQQEFRELDRGHDFYAAQTFLAADSERRLVIAWCNMWESPMPTREHGWSGCLTLPRELRYNAATGQLQMLPAQELVGLRTSKGTTLPHLLVGSNNDALIIEECTAYELDIXRNALPTS
;
A
#
# COMPACT_ATOMS: atom_id res chain seq x y z
N MET A 1 37.07 4.38 6.93
CA MET A 1 36.01 3.36 6.75
C MET A 1 35.31 3.67 5.44
N SER A 2 35.45 2.80 4.45
CA SER A 2 34.85 3.04 3.13
C SER A 2 33.33 2.93 3.23
N SER A 3 32.59 3.91 2.70
CA SER A 3 31.16 3.89 2.55
C SER A 3 30.72 2.59 1.86
N PRO A 4 29.64 1.97 2.32
CA PRO A 4 29.13 0.80 1.60
C PRO A 4 28.85 1.19 0.15
N ILE A 5 29.30 0.36 -0.75
CA ILE A 5 29.09 0.54 -2.19
C ILE A 5 27.58 0.53 -2.44
N HIS A 6 26.99 1.68 -2.70
CA HIS A 6 25.62 1.73 -3.21
C HIS A 6 25.65 1.07 -4.58
N GLN A 7 25.18 -0.18 -4.64
CA GLN A 7 24.95 -0.80 -5.93
C GLN A 7 23.84 -0.01 -6.62
N ARG A 8 24.24 0.81 -7.58
CA ARG A 8 23.26 1.51 -8.39
C ARG A 8 22.42 0.49 -9.17
N ALA A 9 21.15 0.80 -9.34
CA ALA A 9 20.33 0.02 -10.24
C ALA A 9 21.01 -0.07 -11.60
N PRO A 10 20.90 -1.20 -12.29
CA PRO A 10 21.49 -1.30 -13.63
C PRO A 10 21.00 -0.17 -14.53
N VAL A 11 21.89 0.34 -15.36
CA VAL A 11 21.51 1.30 -16.40
C VAL A 11 20.95 0.48 -17.56
N TRP A 12 19.65 0.55 -17.74
CA TRP A 12 18.97 -0.16 -18.84
C TRP A 12 19.26 0.54 -20.16
N THR A 13 19.55 -0.23 -21.18
CA THR A 13 19.63 0.30 -22.52
C THR A 13 18.22 0.35 -23.14
N PRO A 14 17.99 1.21 -24.12
CA PRO A 14 16.68 1.25 -24.77
C PRO A 14 16.24 -0.07 -25.43
N SER A 15 17.17 -0.97 -25.66
CA SER A 15 16.89 -2.27 -26.28
C SER A 15 16.50 -3.37 -25.26
N ASP A 16 16.68 -3.14 -23.94
CA ASP A 16 16.34 -4.15 -22.93
C ASP A 16 14.81 -4.31 -22.86
N THR A 17 14.33 -5.52 -23.01
CA THR A 17 12.90 -5.83 -22.94
C THR A 17 12.44 -5.90 -21.47
N HIS A 18 11.12 -5.76 -21.26
CA HIS A 18 10.52 -5.95 -19.94
C HIS A 18 10.88 -7.32 -19.36
N ALA A 19 10.84 -8.37 -20.18
CA ALA A 19 11.18 -9.73 -19.74
C ALA A 19 12.63 -9.84 -19.26
N GLU A 20 13.56 -9.19 -19.95
CA GLU A 20 14.97 -9.19 -19.53
C GLU A 20 15.17 -8.45 -18.19
N ARG A 21 14.48 -7.33 -18.02
CA ARG A 21 14.53 -6.58 -16.76
C ARG A 21 13.93 -7.38 -15.59
N LEU A 22 12.81 -8.08 -15.80
CA LEU A 22 12.22 -8.98 -14.79
C LEU A 22 13.21 -10.09 -14.41
N ALA A 23 13.80 -10.73 -15.41
CA ALA A 23 14.78 -11.80 -15.17
C ALA A 23 16.01 -11.28 -14.41
N ALA A 24 16.46 -10.07 -14.71
CA ALA A 24 17.60 -9.45 -14.01
C ALA A 24 17.25 -9.16 -12.54
N ALA A 25 16.05 -8.64 -12.29
CA ALA A 25 15.56 -8.37 -10.93
C ALA A 25 15.54 -9.67 -10.10
N ASP A 26 14.97 -10.73 -10.64
CA ASP A 26 14.85 -12.01 -9.96
C ASP A 26 16.21 -12.66 -9.71
N ARG A 27 17.12 -12.64 -10.71
CA ARG A 27 18.47 -13.16 -10.53
C ARG A 27 19.21 -12.39 -9.43
N THR A 28 19.07 -11.06 -9.41
CA THR A 28 19.72 -10.21 -8.39
C THR A 28 19.17 -10.53 -7.00
N ALA A 29 17.85 -10.62 -6.87
CA ALA A 29 17.23 -10.95 -5.59
C ALA A 29 17.69 -12.32 -5.08
N ALA A 30 17.75 -13.32 -5.95
CA ALA A 30 18.20 -14.67 -5.59
C ALA A 30 19.68 -14.68 -5.18
N ALA A 31 20.53 -13.92 -5.87
CA ALA A 31 21.95 -13.81 -5.52
C ALA A 31 22.13 -13.12 -4.16
N ARG A 32 21.42 -12.01 -3.94
CA ARG A 32 21.51 -11.24 -2.69
C ARG A 32 20.98 -12.04 -1.50
N TRP A 33 19.92 -12.85 -1.71
CA TRP A 33 19.34 -13.69 -0.66
C TRP A 33 20.37 -14.62 -0.02
N LYS A 34 21.33 -15.10 -0.80
CA LYS A 34 22.38 -16.00 -0.29
C LYS A 34 23.27 -15.32 0.76
N SER A 35 23.42 -14.00 0.69
CA SER A 35 24.22 -13.22 1.63
C SER A 35 23.38 -12.40 2.62
N THR A 36 22.05 -12.48 2.54
CA THR A 36 21.16 -11.76 3.45
C THR A 36 21.29 -12.31 4.86
N ASN A 37 21.53 -11.43 5.82
CA ASN A 37 21.52 -11.81 7.23
C ASN A 37 20.07 -11.91 7.69
N ARG A 38 19.67 -13.09 8.13
CA ARG A 38 18.28 -13.38 8.49
C ARG A 38 18.00 -13.36 9.99
N THR A 39 18.92 -12.85 10.79
CA THR A 39 18.75 -12.78 12.26
C THR A 39 17.43 -12.13 12.66
N TRP A 40 17.06 -11.05 11.97
CA TRP A 40 15.81 -10.30 12.24
C TRP A 40 14.76 -10.48 11.14
N TYR A 41 14.95 -11.46 10.24
CA TYR A 41 13.99 -11.69 9.17
C TYR A 41 12.70 -12.27 9.77
N PRO A 42 11.53 -11.70 9.46
CA PRO A 42 10.29 -12.12 10.15
C PRO A 42 9.86 -13.53 9.77
N ASP A 43 9.30 -14.25 10.71
CA ASP A 43 8.84 -15.63 10.50
C ASP A 43 7.52 -15.68 9.72
N TYR A 44 6.63 -14.69 9.92
CA TYR A 44 5.29 -14.74 9.35
C TYR A 44 4.79 -13.40 8.80
N HIS A 45 5.62 -12.35 8.78
CA HIS A 45 5.31 -11.14 8.03
C HIS A 45 5.92 -11.22 6.64
N LEU A 46 5.26 -10.62 5.65
CA LEU A 46 5.83 -10.53 4.31
C LEU A 46 6.96 -9.51 4.31
N ALA A 47 8.14 -9.94 3.91
CA ALA A 47 9.34 -9.10 3.79
C ALA A 47 10.01 -9.39 2.44
N PRO A 48 10.79 -8.45 1.89
CA PRO A 48 11.41 -8.71 0.58
C PRO A 48 12.47 -9.79 0.71
N TYR A 49 12.55 -10.65 -0.28
CA TYR A 49 13.56 -11.71 -0.34
C TYR A 49 14.98 -11.16 -0.09
N ALA A 50 15.23 -10.01 -0.68
CA ALA A 50 16.38 -9.13 -0.42
C ALA A 50 16.02 -7.78 -1.02
N GLY A 51 16.70 -6.73 -0.62
CA GLY A 51 16.47 -5.40 -1.16
C GLY A 51 15.46 -4.63 -0.33
N TRP A 52 14.70 -3.76 -0.98
CA TRP A 52 13.77 -2.82 -0.32
C TRP A 52 12.31 -3.16 -0.63
N MET A 53 11.46 -3.06 0.38
CA MET A 53 9.99 -3.15 0.26
C MET A 53 9.36 -1.93 0.91
N ASN A 54 8.34 -1.33 0.23
CA ASN A 54 7.45 -0.39 0.89
C ASN A 54 5.98 -0.76 0.59
N ASN A 55 5.18 0.12 0.06
CA ASN A 55 3.71 0.02 -0.04
C ASN A 55 3.22 -1.33 -0.58
N PRO A 56 2.27 -1.99 0.11
CA PRO A 56 1.49 -3.03 -0.55
C PRO A 56 0.68 -2.39 -1.68
N THR A 57 0.46 -3.14 -2.75
CA THR A 57 -0.20 -2.62 -3.95
C THR A 57 -0.86 -3.79 -4.68
N GLY A 58 -1.87 -3.53 -5.48
CA GLY A 58 -2.46 -4.55 -6.33
C GLY A 58 -3.06 -5.75 -5.60
N LEU A 59 -3.62 -5.54 -4.40
CA LEU A 59 -4.15 -6.64 -3.60
C LEU A 59 -5.44 -7.18 -4.23
N VAL A 60 -5.52 -8.51 -4.44
CA VAL A 60 -6.68 -9.10 -5.11
C VAL A 60 -6.75 -10.61 -4.88
N TYR A 61 -7.96 -11.19 -4.92
CA TYR A 61 -8.16 -12.63 -4.96
C TYR A 61 -8.41 -13.05 -6.40
N PHE A 62 -7.65 -14.03 -6.89
CA PHE A 62 -7.74 -14.47 -8.28
C PHE A 62 -7.41 -15.95 -8.38
N ARG A 63 -8.28 -16.73 -9.01
CA ARG A 63 -8.09 -18.15 -9.31
C ARG A 63 -7.62 -18.98 -8.10
N GLY A 64 -8.30 -18.80 -6.98
CA GLY A 64 -8.03 -19.60 -5.78
C GLY A 64 -6.92 -19.09 -4.88
N SER A 65 -6.29 -17.96 -5.23
CA SER A 65 -5.19 -17.42 -4.44
C SER A 65 -5.37 -15.93 -4.16
N TYR A 66 -4.92 -15.51 -3.00
CA TYR A 66 -4.71 -14.11 -2.67
C TYR A 66 -3.39 -13.67 -3.28
N HIS A 67 -3.38 -12.54 -3.94
CA HIS A 67 -2.20 -11.93 -4.53
C HIS A 67 -1.90 -10.63 -3.77
N VAL A 68 -0.68 -10.50 -3.30
CA VAL A 68 -0.16 -9.30 -2.65
C VAL A 68 1.08 -8.86 -3.41
N PHE A 69 0.97 -7.73 -4.09
CA PHE A 69 2.14 -7.11 -4.70
C PHE A 69 2.66 -6.03 -3.76
N TYR A 70 3.88 -5.57 -4.02
CA TYR A 70 4.49 -4.54 -3.19
C TYR A 70 5.52 -3.74 -4.00
N GLN A 71 5.71 -2.50 -3.61
CA GLN A 71 6.74 -1.64 -4.17
C GLN A 71 8.10 -2.21 -3.79
N TYR A 72 8.95 -2.49 -4.78
CA TYR A 72 10.13 -3.33 -4.62
C TYR A 72 11.34 -2.74 -5.33
N HIS A 73 12.50 -2.69 -4.63
CA HIS A 73 13.77 -2.39 -5.27
C HIS A 73 14.73 -3.57 -5.04
N PRO A 74 14.92 -4.44 -6.04
CA PRO A 74 15.73 -5.68 -5.86
C PRO A 74 17.22 -5.43 -5.75
N TYR A 75 17.71 -4.26 -6.18
CA TYR A 75 19.15 -4.00 -6.33
C TYR A 75 19.80 -3.40 -5.08
N SER A 76 19.00 -2.90 -4.15
CA SER A 76 19.49 -2.27 -2.92
C SER A 76 18.48 -2.40 -1.80
N SER A 77 18.96 -2.38 -0.54
CA SER A 77 18.08 -2.30 0.64
C SER A 77 17.66 -0.86 0.96
N THR A 78 17.85 0.07 0.02
CA THR A 78 17.32 1.43 0.07
C THR A 78 16.32 1.65 -1.07
N TRP A 79 15.47 2.67 -0.93
CA TRP A 79 14.51 3.03 -1.97
C TRP A 79 15.22 3.31 -3.30
N GLY A 80 14.61 2.95 -4.41
CA GLY A 80 15.17 3.15 -5.75
C GLY A 80 14.12 2.96 -6.84
N PRO A 81 14.53 2.70 -8.09
CA PRO A 81 13.55 2.49 -9.16
C PRO A 81 12.60 1.34 -8.84
N MET A 82 11.34 1.69 -8.62
CA MET A 82 10.34 0.74 -8.11
C MET A 82 9.94 -0.29 -9.15
N HIS A 83 10.00 -1.52 -8.74
CA HIS A 83 9.42 -2.70 -9.37
C HIS A 83 8.16 -3.09 -8.58
N TRP A 84 7.40 -4.07 -9.04
CA TRP A 84 6.39 -4.74 -8.24
C TRP A 84 6.88 -6.14 -7.89
N GLY A 85 7.19 -6.38 -6.62
CA GLY A 85 7.40 -7.73 -6.09
C GLY A 85 6.04 -8.39 -5.85
N HIS A 86 6.02 -9.71 -5.60
CA HIS A 86 4.77 -10.46 -5.62
C HIS A 86 4.80 -11.67 -4.68
N PHE A 87 3.72 -11.82 -3.91
CA PHE A 87 3.44 -12.99 -3.08
C PHE A 87 2.05 -13.52 -3.40
N THR A 88 1.88 -14.84 -3.27
CA THR A 88 0.57 -15.50 -3.36
C THR A 88 0.33 -16.38 -2.14
N SER A 89 -0.96 -16.58 -1.78
CA SER A 89 -1.37 -17.46 -0.70
C SER A 89 -2.78 -17.98 -0.95
N GLU A 90 -3.02 -19.23 -0.62
CA GLU A 90 -4.37 -19.79 -0.67
C GLU A 90 -5.14 -19.52 0.63
N ASP A 91 -4.44 -19.17 1.71
CA ASP A 91 -5.04 -19.12 3.06
C ASP A 91 -4.67 -17.88 3.89
N LEU A 92 -3.99 -16.88 3.30
CA LEU A 92 -3.53 -15.65 4.00
C LEU A 92 -2.46 -15.89 5.08
N VAL A 93 -2.00 -17.12 5.24
CA VAL A 93 -1.04 -17.53 6.27
C VAL A 93 0.26 -18.03 5.65
N HIS A 94 0.12 -18.95 4.70
CA HIS A 94 1.26 -19.55 4.03
C HIS A 94 1.49 -18.84 2.69
N TRP A 95 2.55 -18.06 2.63
CA TRP A 95 2.83 -17.20 1.48
C TRP A 95 3.97 -17.77 0.64
N LYS A 96 3.72 -17.81 -0.66
CA LYS A 96 4.72 -18.18 -1.65
C LYS A 96 5.22 -16.90 -2.33
N ARG A 97 6.54 -16.75 -2.40
CA ARG A 97 7.11 -15.69 -3.22
C ARG A 97 7.02 -16.07 -4.70
N GLU A 98 6.46 -15.18 -5.48
CA GLU A 98 6.43 -15.31 -6.93
C GLU A 98 7.57 -14.49 -7.55
N LYS A 99 7.72 -14.57 -8.85
CA LYS A 99 8.67 -13.72 -9.55
C LYS A 99 8.19 -12.28 -9.59
N THR A 100 9.11 -11.36 -9.86
CA THR A 100 8.81 -9.93 -9.99
C THR A 100 7.76 -9.73 -11.08
N ALA A 101 6.70 -8.97 -10.76
CA ALA A 101 5.56 -8.80 -11.67
C ALA A 101 5.77 -7.68 -12.68
N LEU A 102 6.36 -6.54 -12.24
CA LEU A 102 6.63 -5.39 -13.12
C LEU A 102 8.04 -4.86 -12.86
N ALA A 103 8.72 -4.50 -13.92
CA ALA A 103 10.03 -3.84 -13.88
C ALA A 103 9.97 -2.54 -14.71
N PRO A 104 10.48 -1.42 -14.18
CA PRO A 104 10.47 -0.16 -14.91
C PRO A 104 11.46 -0.17 -16.08
N GLY A 105 11.38 0.86 -16.94
CA GLY A 105 12.31 1.03 -18.06
C GLY A 105 11.65 1.17 -19.41
N ASP A 106 10.33 1.03 -19.47
CA ASP A 106 9.59 1.24 -20.71
C ASP A 106 9.21 2.72 -20.88
N ALA A 107 8.75 3.08 -22.08
CA ALA A 107 8.37 4.46 -22.39
C ALA A 107 7.24 5.00 -21.51
N CYS A 108 6.50 4.12 -20.85
CA CYS A 108 5.39 4.55 -19.96
C CYS A 108 5.78 4.63 -18.50
N ASP A 109 6.95 4.08 -18.08
CA ASP A 109 7.34 3.99 -16.65
C ASP A 109 8.87 3.97 -16.48
N ARG A 110 9.56 4.79 -17.23
CA ARG A 110 11.03 4.76 -17.34
C ARG A 110 11.77 4.67 -16.00
N ASP A 111 11.30 5.41 -14.99
CA ASP A 111 12.04 5.55 -13.72
C ASP A 111 11.35 4.81 -12.54
N GLY A 112 10.16 4.23 -12.77
CA GLY A 112 9.50 3.45 -11.71
C GLY A 112 8.11 2.97 -12.09
N CYS A 113 7.78 1.75 -11.66
CA CYS A 113 6.42 1.25 -11.62
C CYS A 113 5.89 1.52 -10.20
N PHE A 114 5.19 2.65 -10.02
CA PHE A 114 4.71 3.06 -8.70
C PHE A 114 3.39 2.35 -8.37
N SER A 115 2.84 2.63 -7.19
CA SER A 115 1.67 1.92 -6.64
C SER A 115 0.44 2.04 -7.54
N GLY A 116 -0.52 1.15 -7.28
CA GLY A 116 -1.78 1.10 -7.99
C GLY A 116 -2.68 0.02 -7.43
N SER A 117 -3.54 -0.55 -8.26
CA SER A 117 -4.51 -1.56 -7.83
C SER A 117 -4.59 -2.70 -8.85
N ALA A 118 -5.15 -3.82 -8.42
CA ALA A 118 -5.43 -4.95 -9.29
C ALA A 118 -6.93 -5.21 -9.32
N ILE A 119 -7.42 -5.63 -10.47
CA ILE A 119 -8.82 -6.01 -10.67
C ILE A 119 -8.89 -7.27 -11.51
N VAL A 120 -9.98 -8.01 -11.37
CA VAL A 120 -10.26 -9.19 -12.19
C VAL A 120 -11.40 -8.83 -13.14
N HIS A 121 -11.17 -9.08 -14.42
CA HIS A 121 -12.16 -8.82 -15.47
C HIS A 121 -12.01 -9.87 -16.55
N GLU A 122 -13.10 -10.51 -16.96
CA GLU A 122 -13.13 -11.53 -18.00
C GLU A 122 -12.04 -12.60 -17.82
N ASP A 123 -11.94 -13.11 -16.58
CA ASP A 123 -11.01 -14.18 -16.18
C ASP A 123 -9.53 -13.82 -16.39
N LYS A 124 -9.21 -12.53 -16.38
CA LYS A 124 -7.83 -12.03 -16.39
C LYS A 124 -7.64 -11.05 -15.22
N MET A 125 -6.40 -10.96 -14.78
CA MET A 125 -6.01 -9.96 -13.78
C MET A 125 -5.40 -8.76 -14.51
N TYR A 126 -5.87 -7.57 -14.17
CA TYR A 126 -5.30 -6.31 -14.67
C TYR A 126 -4.72 -5.53 -13.50
N ILE A 127 -3.51 -5.05 -13.69
CA ILE A 127 -2.87 -4.09 -12.79
C ILE A 127 -2.98 -2.72 -13.45
N VAL A 128 -3.58 -1.76 -12.73
CA VAL A 128 -3.55 -0.34 -13.09
C VAL A 128 -2.59 0.34 -12.13
N TYR A 129 -1.51 0.91 -12.65
CA TYR A 129 -0.40 1.38 -11.84
C TYR A 129 0.14 2.71 -12.35
N THR A 130 0.96 3.37 -11.56
CA THR A 130 1.55 4.66 -11.94
C THR A 130 2.92 4.45 -12.57
N GLY A 131 3.06 4.91 -13.82
CA GLY A 131 4.37 5.03 -14.47
C GLY A 131 5.00 6.36 -14.08
N ASN A 132 6.22 6.30 -13.55
CA ASN A 132 6.90 7.45 -12.98
C ASN A 132 8.11 7.87 -13.80
N PHE A 133 8.31 9.19 -13.90
CA PHE A 133 9.46 9.82 -14.55
C PHE A 133 10.04 10.88 -13.64
N ALA A 134 11.34 10.78 -13.36
CA ALA A 134 12.12 11.86 -12.75
C ALA A 134 12.56 12.79 -13.88
N LEU A 135 11.94 13.95 -13.97
CA LEU A 135 12.20 14.90 -15.05
C LEU A 135 13.55 15.61 -14.89
N ASP A 136 13.95 15.88 -13.65
CA ASP A 136 15.23 16.53 -13.36
C ASP A 136 15.87 15.88 -12.14
N LYS A 137 16.74 14.91 -12.41
CA LYS A 137 17.44 14.18 -11.35
C LYS A 137 18.53 15.00 -10.67
N ALA A 138 18.88 16.17 -11.23
CA ALA A 138 19.93 17.02 -10.68
C ALA A 138 19.41 17.94 -9.57
N ILE A 139 18.09 18.06 -9.40
CA ILE A 139 17.49 18.94 -8.39
C ILE A 139 16.67 18.08 -7.42
N PRO A 140 17.30 17.58 -6.35
CA PRO A 140 16.56 16.79 -5.36
C PRO A 140 15.44 17.58 -4.70
N ASN A 141 14.34 16.89 -4.42
CA ASN A 141 13.20 17.43 -3.67
C ASN A 141 12.48 18.60 -4.36
N LYS A 142 12.64 18.76 -5.68
CA LYS A 142 11.84 19.71 -6.45
C LYS A 142 10.49 19.03 -6.76
N PRO A 143 9.39 19.54 -6.20
CA PRO A 143 8.10 18.84 -6.34
C PRO A 143 7.59 18.74 -7.76
N ASP A 144 8.02 19.67 -8.64
CA ASP A 144 7.57 19.69 -10.04
C ASP A 144 8.49 18.88 -10.96
N ALA A 145 9.54 18.24 -10.43
CA ALA A 145 10.50 17.50 -11.23
C ALA A 145 10.10 16.03 -11.43
N ILE A 146 8.81 15.74 -11.38
CA ILE A 146 8.28 14.41 -11.67
C ILE A 146 7.11 14.51 -12.65
N TYR A 147 6.94 13.46 -13.44
CA TYR A 147 5.77 13.27 -14.29
C TYR A 147 5.24 11.88 -14.03
N GLU A 148 3.95 11.77 -13.78
CA GLU A 148 3.30 10.51 -13.44
C GLU A 148 2.04 10.35 -14.26
N GLN A 149 1.80 9.12 -14.75
CA GLN A 149 0.66 8.78 -15.59
C GLN A 149 0.19 7.37 -15.24
N GLN A 150 -1.07 7.06 -15.53
CA GLN A 150 -1.57 5.74 -15.17
C GLN A 150 -1.41 4.78 -16.35
N CYS A 151 -0.94 3.58 -16.05
CA CYS A 151 -0.61 2.55 -17.00
C CYS A 151 -1.36 1.27 -16.65
N VAL A 152 -1.47 0.36 -17.61
CA VAL A 152 -2.12 -0.93 -17.36
C VAL A 152 -1.23 -2.08 -17.82
N ALA A 153 -1.30 -3.18 -17.07
CA ALA A 153 -0.68 -4.46 -17.42
C ALA A 153 -1.71 -5.56 -17.21
N VAL A 154 -1.57 -6.66 -17.96
CA VAL A 154 -2.53 -7.77 -17.92
C VAL A 154 -1.83 -9.10 -17.70
N SER A 155 -2.51 -10.01 -16.99
CA SER A 155 -2.05 -11.39 -16.80
C SER A 155 -3.22 -12.33 -16.93
N SER A 156 -3.02 -13.44 -17.65
CA SER A 156 -3.99 -14.54 -17.71
C SER A 156 -3.76 -15.58 -16.63
N ASP A 157 -2.61 -15.58 -15.97
CA ASP A 157 -2.27 -16.58 -14.93
C ASP A 157 -2.01 -15.96 -13.55
N GLY A 158 -2.04 -14.62 -13.44
CA GLY A 158 -1.79 -13.92 -12.20
C GLY A 158 -0.31 -13.74 -11.84
N VAL A 159 0.60 -14.27 -12.67
CA VAL A 159 2.04 -14.28 -12.38
C VAL A 159 2.85 -13.59 -13.46
N ASN A 160 2.49 -13.82 -14.73
CA ASN A 160 3.18 -13.24 -15.87
C ASN A 160 2.39 -12.05 -16.40
N PHE A 161 2.99 -10.87 -16.42
CA PHE A 161 2.30 -9.63 -16.79
C PHE A 161 2.87 -9.04 -18.06
N GLU A 162 1.97 -8.68 -18.97
CA GLU A 162 2.26 -7.93 -20.18
C GLU A 162 1.80 -6.48 -19.99
N LYS A 163 2.69 -5.52 -20.20
CA LYS A 163 2.35 -4.10 -20.14
C LYS A 163 1.60 -3.67 -21.40
N LEU A 164 0.46 -3.02 -21.25
CA LEU A 164 -0.35 -2.53 -22.35
C LEU A 164 -0.15 -1.03 -22.60
N GLY A 165 0.51 -0.33 -21.67
CA GLY A 165 0.86 1.08 -21.83
C GLY A 165 0.01 2.03 -21.03
N VAL A 166 0.00 3.29 -21.47
CA VAL A 166 -0.65 4.40 -20.75
C VAL A 166 -2.15 4.41 -21.02
N VAL A 167 -2.94 4.59 -19.96
CA VAL A 167 -4.41 4.73 -20.06
C VAL A 167 -4.92 6.09 -19.63
N VAL A 168 -4.22 6.79 -18.69
CA VAL A 168 -4.61 8.14 -18.27
C VAL A 168 -3.38 9.00 -18.06
N ARG A 169 -3.41 10.22 -18.58
CA ARG A 169 -2.36 11.21 -18.34
C ARG A 169 -2.81 12.21 -17.27
N PRO A 170 -1.87 12.86 -16.57
CA PRO A 170 -2.26 13.84 -15.56
C PRO A 170 -3.02 15.01 -16.19
N PRO A 171 -4.15 15.40 -15.62
CA PRO A 171 -4.85 16.59 -16.13
C PRO A 171 -3.99 17.86 -16.00
N PRO A 172 -4.19 18.84 -16.89
CA PRO A 172 -3.44 20.11 -16.78
C PRO A 172 -3.59 20.74 -15.41
N GLY A 173 -2.47 21.21 -14.85
CA GLY A 173 -2.45 21.86 -13.52
C GLY A 173 -2.27 20.89 -12.36
N TYR A 174 -2.07 19.60 -12.64
CA TYR A 174 -1.85 18.60 -11.60
C TYR A 174 -0.48 17.94 -11.74
N VAL A 175 0.18 17.72 -10.60
CA VAL A 175 1.42 16.94 -10.46
C VAL A 175 1.21 15.92 -9.33
N HIS A 176 2.17 15.06 -9.11
CA HIS A 176 2.04 13.97 -8.11
C HIS A 176 0.77 13.14 -8.36
N PHE A 177 0.51 12.83 -9.64
CA PHE A 177 -0.71 12.14 -10.08
C PHE A 177 -0.48 10.65 -10.03
N ARG A 178 -0.86 10.00 -8.91
CA ARG A 178 -0.48 8.58 -8.68
C ARG A 178 -1.45 7.78 -7.83
N ASP A 179 -1.15 6.47 -7.73
CA ASP A 179 -1.78 5.48 -6.87
C ASP A 179 -3.24 5.22 -7.27
N PRO A 180 -3.50 4.81 -8.53
CA PRO A 180 -4.87 4.59 -8.99
C PRO A 180 -5.53 3.42 -8.28
N LYS A 181 -6.74 3.65 -7.75
CA LYS A 181 -7.61 2.59 -7.24
C LYS A 181 -8.79 2.48 -8.17
N VAL A 182 -8.96 1.30 -8.78
CA VAL A 182 -9.99 1.06 -9.81
C VAL A 182 -11.02 0.07 -9.28
N TRP A 183 -12.29 0.31 -9.59
CA TRP A 183 -13.39 -0.61 -9.27
C TRP A 183 -14.48 -0.51 -10.32
N GLN A 184 -15.39 -1.49 -10.31
CA GLN A 184 -16.57 -1.47 -11.18
C GLN A 184 -17.81 -1.23 -10.33
N GLN A 185 -18.66 -0.32 -10.78
CA GLN A 185 -19.94 -0.04 -10.13
C GLN A 185 -20.92 0.46 -11.18
N ASP A 186 -22.15 -0.08 -11.14
CA ASP A 186 -23.26 0.33 -12.01
C ASP A 186 -22.92 0.26 -13.51
N GLY A 187 -22.18 -0.80 -13.89
CA GLY A 187 -21.80 -1.04 -15.28
C GLY A 187 -20.71 -0.12 -15.82
N ARG A 188 -20.07 0.65 -14.96
CA ARG A 188 -18.96 1.54 -15.33
C ARG A 188 -17.71 1.23 -14.52
N TRP A 189 -16.59 1.57 -15.07
CA TRP A 189 -15.31 1.58 -14.36
C TRP A 189 -15.12 2.95 -13.71
N TRP A 190 -14.59 2.93 -12.52
CA TRP A 190 -14.26 4.11 -11.73
C TRP A 190 -12.82 4.02 -11.30
N MET A 191 -12.15 5.16 -11.22
CA MET A 191 -10.76 5.23 -10.75
C MET A 191 -10.58 6.49 -9.90
N VAL A 192 -10.00 6.33 -8.72
CA VAL A 192 -9.58 7.47 -7.91
C VAL A 192 -8.07 7.49 -7.86
N CYS A 193 -7.48 8.69 -8.04
CA CYS A 193 -6.03 8.92 -7.98
C CYS A 193 -5.73 10.09 -7.06
N GLY A 194 -4.61 9.99 -6.34
CA GLY A 194 -4.07 11.14 -5.63
C GLY A 194 -3.43 12.13 -6.62
N ALA A 195 -3.49 13.41 -6.28
CA ALA A 195 -2.91 14.46 -7.10
C ALA A 195 -2.62 15.71 -6.26
N ARG A 196 -1.73 16.57 -6.76
CA ARG A 196 -1.45 17.88 -6.18
C ARG A 196 -1.85 18.95 -7.18
N ASP A 197 -2.77 19.82 -6.77
CA ASP A 197 -3.17 21.00 -7.54
C ASP A 197 -2.05 22.04 -7.42
N VAL A 198 -1.39 22.36 -8.53
CA VAL A 198 -0.24 23.29 -8.50
C VAL A 198 -0.65 24.73 -8.20
N THR A 199 -1.89 25.09 -8.48
CA THR A 199 -2.39 26.47 -8.24
C THR A 199 -2.73 26.68 -6.78
N LYS A 200 -3.39 25.70 -6.16
CA LYS A 200 -3.78 25.76 -4.74
C LYS A 200 -2.68 25.27 -3.81
N ASP A 201 -1.74 24.52 -4.35
CA ASP A 201 -0.65 23.85 -3.61
C ASP A 201 -1.19 22.88 -2.54
N LEU A 202 -2.23 22.13 -2.91
CA LEU A 202 -2.96 21.25 -1.99
C LEU A 202 -3.15 19.87 -2.60
N GLY A 203 -3.18 18.86 -1.72
CA GLY A 203 -3.51 17.49 -2.10
C GLY A 203 -4.99 17.37 -2.42
N GLN A 204 -5.28 16.61 -3.48
CA GLN A 204 -6.65 16.34 -3.93
C GLN A 204 -6.76 14.89 -4.38
N LEU A 205 -7.99 14.40 -4.47
CA LEU A 205 -8.32 13.14 -5.12
C LEU A 205 -9.13 13.45 -6.38
N LEU A 206 -8.68 12.89 -7.48
CA LEU A 206 -9.36 13.01 -8.77
C LEU A 206 -10.09 11.70 -9.06
N LEU A 207 -11.35 11.81 -9.43
CA LEU A 207 -12.22 10.68 -9.76
C LEU A 207 -12.51 10.69 -11.25
N PHE A 208 -12.23 9.55 -11.89
CA PHE A 208 -12.44 9.31 -13.31
C PHE A 208 -13.50 8.22 -13.48
N THR A 209 -14.20 8.23 -14.62
CA THR A 209 -15.13 7.15 -14.96
C THR A 209 -15.12 6.86 -16.46
N THR A 210 -15.31 5.58 -16.81
CA THR A 210 -15.35 5.13 -18.20
C THR A 210 -16.25 3.89 -18.34
N GLN A 211 -16.62 3.56 -19.57
CA GLN A 211 -17.26 2.29 -19.89
C GLN A 211 -16.26 1.22 -20.33
N ASP A 212 -15.04 1.63 -20.69
CA ASP A 212 -13.99 0.73 -21.19
C ASP A 212 -12.73 0.89 -20.34
N LEU A 213 -12.34 -0.17 -19.65
CA LEU A 213 -11.15 -0.19 -18.77
C LEU A 213 -9.88 0.30 -19.46
N PHE A 214 -9.80 0.17 -20.78
CA PHE A 214 -8.60 0.52 -21.54
C PHE A 214 -8.68 1.89 -22.19
N CYS A 215 -9.83 2.56 -22.09
CA CYS A 215 -10.06 3.83 -22.76
C CYS A 215 -10.63 4.84 -21.76
N TRP A 216 -9.76 5.53 -21.06
CA TRP A 216 -10.17 6.56 -20.09
C TRP A 216 -10.05 7.92 -20.78
N ASP A 217 -11.10 8.72 -20.65
CA ASP A 217 -11.08 10.10 -21.12
C ASP A 217 -10.37 10.95 -20.06
N ASP A 218 -9.18 11.44 -20.38
CA ASP A 218 -8.36 12.24 -19.46
C ASP A 218 -8.93 13.66 -19.25
N THR A 219 -10.04 13.98 -19.89
CA THR A 219 -10.81 15.22 -19.66
C THR A 219 -12.08 14.97 -18.83
N ASN A 220 -12.49 13.71 -18.65
CA ASN A 220 -13.73 13.34 -17.93
C ASN A 220 -13.41 12.95 -16.49
N TRP A 221 -13.11 13.96 -15.67
CA TRP A 221 -12.79 13.77 -14.27
C TRP A 221 -13.41 14.86 -13.40
N GLN A 222 -13.44 14.60 -12.10
CA GLN A 222 -13.88 15.57 -11.12
C GLN A 222 -13.04 15.45 -9.85
N VAL A 223 -13.01 16.51 -9.05
CA VAL A 223 -12.39 16.46 -7.73
C VAL A 223 -13.34 15.72 -6.80
N LEU A 224 -12.94 14.55 -6.31
CA LEU A 224 -13.70 13.81 -5.32
C LEU A 224 -13.50 14.40 -3.92
N GLY A 225 -12.24 14.71 -3.57
CA GLY A 225 -11.92 15.22 -2.25
C GLY A 225 -10.72 16.15 -2.29
N MET A 226 -10.68 17.09 -1.36
CA MET A 226 -9.63 18.07 -1.25
C MET A 226 -9.36 18.38 0.22
N THR A 227 -8.10 18.51 0.59
CA THR A 227 -7.74 18.94 1.94
C THR A 227 -7.98 20.44 2.13
N GLU A 228 -8.35 20.80 3.35
CA GLU A 228 -8.33 22.21 3.79
C GLU A 228 -7.05 22.52 4.59
N ASP A 229 -6.29 21.49 4.95
CA ASP A 229 -5.04 21.63 5.71
C ASP A 229 -3.91 22.02 4.73
N LYS A 230 -3.44 23.23 4.85
CA LYS A 230 -2.40 23.79 3.97
C LYS A 230 -1.05 23.09 4.08
N ASN A 231 -0.86 22.25 5.08
CA ASN A 231 0.34 21.45 5.19
C ASN A 231 0.26 20.17 4.36
N VAL A 232 -0.94 19.76 3.95
CA VAL A 232 -1.15 18.49 3.25
C VAL A 232 -1.10 18.74 1.74
N PHE A 233 0.05 18.40 1.16
CA PHE A 233 0.31 18.68 -0.25
C PHE A 233 -0.06 17.50 -1.17
N MET A 234 -0.34 16.32 -0.60
CA MET A 234 -0.60 15.11 -1.40
C MET A 234 -1.44 14.11 -0.57
N TRP A 235 -2.35 13.42 -1.24
CA TRP A 235 -3.09 12.28 -0.68
C TRP A 235 -2.65 11.02 -1.43
N GLU A 236 -1.79 10.22 -0.81
CA GLU A 236 -1.27 9.00 -1.43
C GLU A 236 -2.17 7.79 -1.13
N CYS A 237 -2.08 6.80 -1.98
CA CYS A 237 -2.65 5.46 -1.79
C CYS A 237 -4.15 5.48 -1.45
N PRO A 238 -4.97 6.21 -2.23
CA PRO A 238 -6.40 6.24 -1.92
C PRO A 238 -7.03 4.87 -2.14
N ASP A 239 -8.04 4.56 -1.29
CA ASP A 239 -8.86 3.36 -1.44
C ASP A 239 -10.30 3.76 -1.07
N PHE A 240 -11.25 3.53 -1.98
CA PHE A 240 -12.61 4.06 -1.86
C PHE A 240 -13.61 2.94 -2.06
N PHE A 241 -14.41 2.65 -1.02
CA PHE A 241 -15.29 1.49 -1.06
C PHE A 241 -16.51 1.66 -0.16
N THR A 242 -17.55 0.89 -0.46
CA THR A 242 -18.79 0.85 0.32
C THR A 242 -18.57 0.19 1.67
N ILE A 243 -19.20 0.73 2.71
CA ILE A 243 -19.20 0.14 4.05
C ILE A 243 -20.64 0.04 4.58
N GLY A 244 -20.86 -0.92 5.47
CA GLY A 244 -22.19 -1.15 6.04
C GLY A 244 -23.16 -1.67 4.99
N ASN A 245 -24.44 -1.45 5.23
CA ASN A 245 -25.52 -1.99 4.40
C ASN A 245 -26.12 -0.95 3.44
N HIS A 246 -25.54 0.24 3.38
CA HIS A 246 -26.04 1.33 2.54
C HIS A 246 -25.06 1.59 1.39
N GLN A 247 -25.55 1.53 0.17
CA GLN A 247 -24.69 1.65 -1.02
C GLN A 247 -24.04 3.03 -1.13
N ASP A 248 -24.65 4.05 -0.56
CA ASP A 248 -24.12 5.42 -0.58
C ASP A 248 -23.09 5.69 0.51
N MET A 249 -23.00 4.83 1.53
CA MET A 249 -22.00 4.99 2.60
C MET A 249 -20.64 4.48 2.12
N LYS A 250 -19.67 5.37 2.09
CA LYS A 250 -18.33 5.05 1.61
C LYS A 250 -17.29 5.35 2.68
N LEU A 251 -16.23 4.58 2.64
CA LEU A 251 -14.99 4.85 3.37
C LEU A 251 -13.92 5.23 2.36
N LEU A 252 -13.25 6.33 2.62
CA LEU A 252 -12.08 6.77 1.86
C LEU A 252 -10.86 6.62 2.77
N LEU A 253 -9.99 5.68 2.41
CA LEU A 253 -8.71 5.43 3.08
C LEU A 253 -7.64 6.17 2.28
N PHE A 254 -6.69 6.84 2.97
CA PHE A 254 -5.63 7.57 2.26
C PHE A 254 -4.51 7.98 3.22
N CYS A 255 -3.42 8.47 2.64
CA CYS A 255 -2.23 8.92 3.38
C CYS A 255 -2.03 10.42 3.10
N PRO A 256 -2.48 11.32 4.01
CA PRO A 256 -2.30 12.77 3.82
C PRO A 256 -0.85 13.17 4.16
N GLN A 257 -0.04 13.37 3.12
CA GLN A 257 1.35 13.77 3.31
C GLN A 257 1.45 15.23 3.77
N GLY A 258 2.20 15.45 4.85
CA GLY A 258 2.40 16.76 5.44
C GLY A 258 1.55 17.06 6.66
N LYS A 259 0.56 16.20 6.97
CA LYS A 259 -0.30 16.42 8.14
C LYS A 259 0.52 16.42 9.43
N LYS A 260 0.37 17.47 10.23
CA LYS A 260 1.16 17.68 11.43
C LYS A 260 0.57 16.97 12.65
N ALA A 261 1.46 16.58 13.57
CA ALA A 261 1.06 15.98 14.86
C ALA A 261 0.21 16.96 15.66
N SER A 262 -0.77 16.43 16.40
CA SER A 262 -1.63 17.20 17.28
C SER A 262 -1.89 16.40 18.55
N LYS A 263 -1.34 16.87 19.68
CA LYS A 263 -1.44 16.18 20.98
C LYS A 263 -0.98 14.72 20.86
N TYR A 264 -1.92 13.78 20.99
CA TYR A 264 -1.63 12.34 20.93
C TYR A 264 -1.94 11.74 19.56
N ASN A 265 -2.47 12.53 18.62
CA ASN A 265 -2.83 12.06 17.29
C ASN A 265 -1.74 12.44 16.28
N TYR A 266 -1.67 11.65 15.19
CA TYR A 266 -0.81 11.94 14.05
C TYR A 266 0.66 12.00 14.45
N ARG A 267 1.10 10.99 15.23
CA ARG A 267 2.45 10.97 15.79
C ARG A 267 3.49 10.32 14.88
N ASN A 268 3.06 9.55 13.88
CA ASN A 268 3.97 9.02 12.87
C ASN A 268 4.49 10.15 11.99
N ARG A 269 5.60 9.89 11.32
CA ARG A 269 6.20 10.88 10.38
C ARG A 269 5.21 11.23 9.28
N PHE A 270 4.53 10.22 8.73
CA PHE A 270 3.45 10.39 7.76
C PHE A 270 2.25 9.58 8.23
N GLN A 271 1.06 10.03 7.87
CA GLN A 271 -0.18 9.48 8.41
C GLN A 271 -0.86 8.55 7.42
N ASN A 272 -1.61 7.58 7.96
CA ASN A 272 -2.54 6.76 7.20
C ASN A 272 -3.85 6.66 7.99
N GLY A 273 -4.94 6.96 7.32
CA GLY A 273 -6.24 6.94 7.99
C GLY A 273 -7.38 7.03 7.01
N TYR A 274 -8.56 7.36 7.52
CA TYR A 274 -9.78 7.29 6.74
C TYR A 274 -10.75 8.40 7.10
N THR A 275 -11.66 8.69 6.15
CA THR A 275 -12.88 9.46 6.37
C THR A 275 -14.07 8.60 5.97
N ILE A 276 -15.25 8.87 6.55
CA ILE A 276 -16.49 8.21 6.16
C ILE A 276 -17.45 9.28 5.68
N GLY A 277 -18.20 8.99 4.64
CA GLY A 277 -19.17 9.92 4.08
C GLY A 277 -20.15 9.27 3.14
N GLN A 278 -20.85 10.09 2.40
CA GLN A 278 -21.82 9.64 1.41
C GLN A 278 -21.40 10.01 0.01
N TRP A 279 -21.58 9.06 -0.90
CA TRP A 279 -21.31 9.26 -2.33
C TRP A 279 -22.09 8.25 -3.17
N MET A 280 -22.63 8.75 -4.25
CA MET A 280 -23.20 7.94 -5.34
C MET A 280 -22.77 8.56 -6.66
N PRO A 281 -22.74 7.78 -7.75
CA PRO A 281 -22.43 8.33 -9.07
C PRO A 281 -23.24 9.59 -9.38
N GLY A 282 -22.56 10.66 -9.78
CA GLY A 282 -23.18 11.95 -10.08
C GLY A 282 -23.38 12.87 -8.88
N MET A 283 -23.05 12.42 -7.68
CA MET A 283 -23.18 13.23 -6.45
C MET A 283 -21.80 13.64 -5.93
N PRO A 284 -21.71 14.78 -5.23
CA PRO A 284 -20.47 15.15 -4.57
C PRO A 284 -20.21 14.24 -3.36
N TRP A 285 -18.95 14.07 -3.03
CA TRP A 285 -18.52 13.40 -1.79
C TRP A 285 -18.87 14.31 -0.60
N THR A 286 -19.63 13.79 0.34
CA THR A 286 -20.05 14.52 1.53
C THR A 286 -19.53 13.82 2.77
N VAL A 287 -18.50 14.41 3.40
CA VAL A 287 -17.87 13.85 4.60
C VAL A 287 -18.85 13.90 5.77
N GLN A 288 -19.03 12.78 6.45
CA GLN A 288 -19.81 12.68 7.67
C GLN A 288 -18.93 12.43 8.89
N GLN A 289 -17.79 11.81 8.69
CA GLN A 289 -16.81 11.58 9.75
C GLN A 289 -15.43 12.03 9.26
N GLU A 290 -14.86 12.99 9.96
CA GLU A 290 -13.56 13.57 9.65
C GLU A 290 -12.45 12.54 9.77
N PHE A 291 -11.30 12.89 9.22
CA PHE A 291 -10.12 12.01 9.15
C PHE A 291 -9.74 11.46 10.52
N ARG A 292 -9.59 10.14 10.58
CA ARG A 292 -9.09 9.40 11.74
C ARG A 292 -7.97 8.46 11.30
N GLU A 293 -6.98 8.32 12.16
CA GLU A 293 -5.92 7.34 11.93
C GLU A 293 -6.52 5.93 11.92
N LEU A 294 -6.07 5.12 10.98
CA LEU A 294 -6.49 3.71 10.90
C LEU A 294 -5.77 2.88 11.96
N ASP A 295 -4.50 3.17 12.20
CA ASP A 295 -3.66 2.47 13.17
C ASP A 295 -2.91 3.52 14.00
N ARG A 296 -2.74 3.26 15.30
CA ARG A 296 -2.06 4.18 16.21
C ARG A 296 -0.71 3.67 16.69
N GLY A 297 -0.24 2.57 16.11
CA GLY A 297 1.09 2.05 16.38
C GLY A 297 2.16 2.83 15.63
N HIS A 298 3.40 2.49 15.93
CA HIS A 298 4.55 3.03 15.22
C HIS A 298 4.69 2.34 13.87
N ASP A 299 4.95 3.12 12.82
CA ASP A 299 5.27 2.60 11.49
C ASP A 299 4.12 1.82 10.81
N PHE A 300 3.05 2.54 10.45
CA PHE A 300 1.94 2.00 9.66
C PHE A 300 1.64 2.98 8.52
N TYR A 301 1.75 2.52 7.26
CA TYR A 301 1.61 3.40 6.10
C TYR A 301 1.08 2.66 4.87
N ALA A 302 0.46 3.41 3.96
CA ALA A 302 0.05 2.95 2.62
C ALA A 302 -0.89 1.74 2.64
N ALA A 303 -1.81 1.70 3.61
CA ALA A 303 -2.77 0.61 3.72
C ALA A 303 -3.64 0.53 2.47
N GLN A 304 -3.87 -0.70 1.99
CA GLN A 304 -4.74 -0.99 0.86
C GLN A 304 -5.66 -2.13 1.22
N THR A 305 -6.89 -2.11 0.68
CA THR A 305 -7.87 -3.14 0.97
C THR A 305 -8.21 -3.99 -0.25
N PHE A 306 -8.73 -5.17 0.03
CA PHE A 306 -9.24 -6.10 -0.98
C PHE A 306 -10.33 -6.97 -0.36
N LEU A 307 -11.11 -7.62 -1.20
CA LEU A 307 -12.14 -8.54 -0.73
C LEU A 307 -11.53 -9.93 -0.55
N ALA A 308 -11.94 -10.61 0.52
CA ALA A 308 -11.58 -12.00 0.75
C ALA A 308 -12.27 -12.90 -0.30
N ALA A 309 -11.87 -14.17 -0.31
CA ALA A 309 -12.40 -15.16 -1.27
C ALA A 309 -13.95 -15.27 -1.22
N ASP A 310 -14.54 -15.06 -0.04
CA ASP A 310 -16.00 -15.05 0.12
C ASP A 310 -16.68 -13.80 -0.45
N SER A 311 -15.89 -12.79 -0.84
CA SER A 311 -16.35 -11.49 -1.37
C SER A 311 -17.18 -10.67 -0.37
N GLU A 312 -17.19 -11.08 0.90
CA GLU A 312 -17.91 -10.37 1.96
C GLU A 312 -16.99 -9.61 2.89
N ARG A 313 -15.93 -10.29 3.35
CA ARG A 313 -14.97 -9.67 4.27
C ARG A 313 -14.00 -8.75 3.51
N ARG A 314 -13.77 -7.58 4.06
CA ARG A 314 -12.77 -6.65 3.52
C ARG A 314 -11.49 -6.75 4.36
N LEU A 315 -10.42 -7.10 3.69
CA LEU A 315 -9.10 -7.27 4.31
C LEU A 315 -8.24 -6.04 4.02
N VAL A 316 -7.31 -5.75 4.91
CA VAL A 316 -6.37 -4.64 4.76
C VAL A 316 -4.97 -5.12 5.11
N ILE A 317 -4.00 -4.65 4.33
CA ILE A 317 -2.56 -4.84 4.58
C ILE A 317 -1.90 -3.47 4.39
N ALA A 318 -0.90 -3.16 5.24
CA ALA A 318 -0.16 -1.90 5.19
C ALA A 318 1.35 -2.17 5.23
N TRP A 319 2.14 -1.16 4.94
CA TRP A 319 3.58 -1.20 5.12
C TRP A 319 3.91 -0.97 6.60
N CYS A 320 4.64 -1.90 7.17
CA CYS A 320 5.03 -1.86 8.59
C CYS A 320 6.42 -1.23 8.72
N ASN A 321 6.55 -0.03 8.24
CA ASN A 321 7.71 0.84 8.35
C ASN A 321 7.25 2.27 8.06
N MET A 322 8.19 3.20 8.07
CA MET A 322 7.89 4.60 7.82
C MET A 322 9.03 5.25 7.06
N TRP A 323 8.69 6.14 6.12
CA TRP A 323 9.69 6.94 5.40
C TRP A 323 10.60 7.66 6.40
N GLU A 324 11.89 7.66 6.12
CA GLU A 324 12.92 8.34 6.90
C GLU A 324 13.18 7.73 8.29
N SER A 325 12.46 6.67 8.68
CA SER A 325 12.75 5.96 9.92
C SER A 325 14.05 5.16 9.78
N PRO A 326 14.81 5.02 10.86
CA PRO A 326 15.96 4.12 10.85
C PRO A 326 15.50 2.69 10.53
N MET A 327 16.21 2.03 9.63
CA MET A 327 15.93 0.64 9.26
C MET A 327 17.24 -0.16 9.39
N PRO A 328 17.54 -0.66 10.60
CA PRO A 328 18.82 -1.37 10.82
C PRO A 328 19.01 -2.59 9.91
N THR A 329 17.93 -3.21 9.48
CA THR A 329 17.99 -4.37 8.57
C THR A 329 18.57 -4.04 7.20
N ARG A 330 18.77 -2.77 6.86
CA ARG A 330 19.49 -2.38 5.64
C ARG A 330 20.89 -3.00 5.60
N GLU A 331 21.54 -3.05 6.76
CA GLU A 331 22.87 -3.66 6.88
C GLU A 331 22.82 -5.18 6.71
N HIS A 332 21.65 -5.77 6.92
CA HIS A 332 21.41 -7.20 6.71
C HIS A 332 21.04 -7.52 5.25
N GLY A 333 20.87 -6.52 4.40
CA GLY A 333 20.60 -6.71 2.98
C GLY A 333 19.12 -6.66 2.60
N TRP A 334 18.24 -6.25 3.54
CA TRP A 334 16.79 -6.12 3.28
C TRP A 334 16.20 -4.99 4.11
N SER A 335 15.04 -4.47 3.68
CA SER A 335 14.32 -3.42 4.41
C SER A 335 12.83 -3.49 4.13
N GLY A 336 12.05 -3.30 5.19
CA GLY A 336 10.61 -3.21 5.11
C GLY A 336 9.91 -4.56 5.29
N CYS A 337 8.71 -4.50 5.80
CA CYS A 337 7.81 -5.66 5.84
C CYS A 337 6.36 -5.15 5.80
N LEU A 338 5.44 -6.05 5.51
CA LEU A 338 4.01 -5.73 5.51
C LEU A 338 3.38 -6.19 6.82
N THR A 339 2.30 -5.51 7.23
CA THR A 339 1.50 -5.97 8.37
C THR A 339 0.87 -7.33 8.03
N LEU A 340 0.46 -8.05 9.05
CA LEU A 340 -0.41 -9.21 8.85
C LEU A 340 -1.75 -8.74 8.26
N PRO A 341 -2.44 -9.60 7.51
CA PRO A 341 -3.78 -9.26 7.03
C PRO A 341 -4.72 -9.02 8.20
N ARG A 342 -5.51 -7.95 8.09
CA ARG A 342 -6.53 -7.60 9.10
C ARG A 342 -7.86 -7.43 8.41
N GLU A 343 -8.94 -7.68 9.11
CA GLU A 343 -10.30 -7.51 8.62
C GLU A 343 -10.85 -6.17 9.09
N LEU A 344 -11.43 -5.41 8.18
CA LEU A 344 -12.13 -4.16 8.50
C LEU A 344 -13.61 -4.45 8.67
N ARG A 345 -14.16 -4.06 9.82
CA ARG A 345 -15.59 -4.19 10.12
C ARG A 345 -16.16 -2.85 10.54
N TYR A 346 -17.24 -2.44 9.88
CA TYR A 346 -17.92 -1.21 10.25
C TYR A 346 -19.13 -1.54 11.13
N ASN A 347 -19.15 -0.96 12.32
CA ASN A 347 -20.28 -1.09 13.24
C ASN A 347 -21.20 0.10 13.03
N ALA A 348 -22.30 -0.12 12.32
CA ALA A 348 -23.25 0.94 11.99
C ALA A 348 -23.94 1.54 13.22
N ALA A 349 -24.10 0.75 14.29
CA ALA A 349 -24.75 1.25 15.51
C ALA A 349 -23.90 2.26 16.27
N THR A 350 -22.57 2.12 16.19
CA THR A 350 -21.64 3.02 16.89
C THR A 350 -20.90 3.99 15.95
N GLY A 351 -21.02 3.78 14.64
CA GLY A 351 -20.28 4.55 13.63
C GLY A 351 -18.77 4.30 13.67
N GLN A 352 -18.34 3.17 14.20
CA GLN A 352 -16.92 2.88 14.38
C GLN A 352 -16.42 1.84 13.40
N LEU A 353 -15.23 2.09 12.87
CA LEU A 353 -14.49 1.11 12.11
C LEU A 353 -13.61 0.31 13.07
N GLN A 354 -13.69 -1.01 12.99
CA GLN A 354 -12.85 -1.95 13.73
C GLN A 354 -11.88 -2.58 12.76
N MET A 355 -10.67 -2.85 13.23
CA MET A 355 -9.62 -3.53 12.46
C MET A 355 -9.11 -4.69 13.31
N LEU A 356 -9.39 -5.91 12.88
CA LEU A 356 -9.11 -7.13 13.64
C LEU A 356 -8.16 -8.03 12.85
N PRO A 357 -7.26 -8.77 13.50
CA PRO A 357 -6.46 -9.76 12.77
C PRO A 357 -7.37 -10.70 11.97
N ALA A 358 -6.96 -11.04 10.76
CA ALA A 358 -7.70 -11.99 9.93
C ALA A 358 -7.81 -13.33 10.68
N GLN A 359 -8.99 -13.95 10.62
CA GLN A 359 -9.24 -15.17 11.41
C GLN A 359 -8.30 -16.32 11.05
N GLU A 360 -7.81 -16.35 9.84
CA GLU A 360 -6.88 -17.37 9.35
C GLU A 360 -5.58 -17.40 10.14
N LEU A 361 -5.18 -16.26 10.71
CA LEU A 361 -3.94 -16.14 11.47
C LEU A 361 -3.93 -17.00 12.74
N VAL A 362 -5.11 -17.42 13.21
CA VAL A 362 -5.20 -18.37 14.35
C VAL A 362 -4.40 -19.64 14.06
N GLY A 363 -4.27 -20.03 12.78
CA GLY A 363 -3.47 -21.17 12.37
C GLY A 363 -1.97 -21.06 12.68
N LEU A 364 -1.48 -19.85 12.94
CA LEU A 364 -0.07 -19.65 13.32
C LEU A 364 0.20 -19.97 14.79
N ARG A 365 -0.83 -20.09 15.61
CA ARG A 365 -0.66 -20.34 17.05
C ARG A 365 -0.15 -21.76 17.31
N THR A 366 0.95 -21.87 18.05
CA THR A 366 1.55 -23.16 18.38
C THR A 366 1.08 -23.69 19.75
N SER A 367 0.39 -22.86 20.53
CA SER A 367 -0.11 -23.21 21.84
C SER A 367 -1.37 -22.41 22.17
N LYS A 368 -2.02 -22.75 23.28
CA LYS A 368 -3.19 -22.00 23.77
C LYS A 368 -2.83 -20.64 24.37
N GLY A 369 -1.55 -20.40 24.56
CA GLY A 369 -1.07 -19.16 25.18
C GLY A 369 -1.20 -19.17 26.70
N THR A 370 -0.72 -18.12 27.32
CA THR A 370 -0.78 -17.89 28.77
C THR A 370 -1.66 -16.66 29.04
N THR A 371 -2.59 -16.80 29.95
CA THR A 371 -3.47 -15.69 30.35
C THR A 371 -3.02 -15.15 31.70
N LEU A 372 -2.77 -13.85 31.75
CA LEU A 372 -2.53 -13.13 32.99
C LEU A 372 -3.82 -12.39 33.34
N PRO A 373 -4.56 -12.86 34.38
CA PRO A 373 -5.91 -12.33 34.60
C PRO A 373 -5.97 -10.87 35.02
N HIS A 374 -4.96 -10.39 35.73
CA HIS A 374 -4.91 -9.00 36.18
C HIS A 374 -3.47 -8.49 36.20
N LEU A 375 -3.19 -7.53 35.37
CA LEU A 375 -1.90 -6.86 35.36
C LEU A 375 -2.13 -5.37 35.64
N LEU A 376 -1.63 -4.92 36.81
CA LEU A 376 -1.68 -3.51 37.16
C LEU A 376 -0.46 -2.82 36.56
N VAL A 377 -0.70 -1.95 35.59
CA VAL A 377 0.36 -1.17 34.96
C VAL A 377 0.43 0.18 35.69
N GLY A 378 1.48 0.37 36.46
CA GLY A 378 1.74 1.62 37.16
C GLY A 378 3.01 2.28 36.62
N SER A 379 3.21 3.52 37.01
CA SER A 379 4.36 4.31 36.55
C SER A 379 5.71 3.73 36.96
N ASN A 380 5.75 2.89 37.97
CA ASN A 380 7.00 2.35 38.50
C ASN A 380 7.09 0.82 38.42
N ASN A 381 6.19 0.19 37.67
CA ASN A 381 6.18 -1.27 37.54
C ASN A 381 6.46 -1.68 36.09
N ASP A 382 7.61 -2.27 35.86
CA ASP A 382 7.90 -2.97 34.63
C ASP A 382 7.44 -4.42 34.83
N ALA A 383 6.53 -4.86 33.97
CA ALA A 383 6.05 -6.22 34.02
C ALA A 383 6.69 -7.01 32.85
N LEU A 384 7.47 -8.02 33.20
CA LEU A 384 7.99 -8.94 32.19
C LEU A 384 6.87 -9.94 31.83
N ILE A 385 6.29 -9.77 30.68
CA ILE A 385 5.16 -10.58 30.21
C ILE A 385 5.66 -11.81 29.44
N ILE A 386 6.71 -11.62 28.64
CA ILE A 386 7.23 -12.66 27.73
C ILE A 386 8.74 -12.77 27.93
N GLU A 387 9.20 -14.01 28.08
CA GLU A 387 10.64 -14.33 28.18
C GLU A 387 11.11 -15.12 26.98
N GLU A 388 12.27 -14.76 26.47
CA GLU A 388 13.01 -15.52 25.45
C GLU A 388 12.16 -15.91 24.23
N CYS A 389 11.38 -14.94 23.71
CA CYS A 389 10.52 -15.17 22.56
C CYS A 389 10.69 -14.05 21.51
N THR A 390 10.90 -14.44 20.27
CA THR A 390 11.07 -13.50 19.16
C THR A 390 9.85 -13.43 18.24
N ALA A 391 8.92 -14.40 18.37
CA ALA A 391 7.71 -14.45 17.56
C ALA A 391 6.52 -14.78 18.46
N TYR A 392 5.58 -13.85 18.62
CA TYR A 392 4.46 -14.02 19.55
C TYR A 392 3.26 -13.18 19.14
N GLU A 393 2.12 -13.53 19.70
CA GLU A 393 0.89 -12.75 19.64
C GLU A 393 0.56 -12.27 21.06
N LEU A 394 0.27 -10.99 21.20
CA LEU A 394 -0.08 -10.39 22.48
C LEU A 394 -1.47 -9.76 22.38
N ASP A 395 -2.40 -10.22 23.23
CA ASP A 395 -3.77 -9.70 23.28
C ASP A 395 -3.98 -9.02 24.64
N ILE A 396 -4.24 -7.73 24.62
CA ILE A 396 -4.39 -6.93 25.86
C ILE A 396 -5.79 -6.32 25.90
N UNK A 397 -6.46 -6.75 26.62
CA UNK A 397 -7.51 -6.29 26.76
C UNK A 397 -7.51 -5.43 27.77
N ARG A 398 -7.87 -4.28 27.68
CA ARG A 398 -7.97 -3.24 28.70
C ARG A 398 -9.39 -3.17 29.26
N ASN A 399 -9.53 -3.49 30.52
CA ASN A 399 -10.77 -3.22 31.26
C ASN A 399 -10.65 -1.86 31.93
N ALA A 400 -11.55 -0.95 31.62
CA ALA A 400 -11.61 0.32 32.36
C ALA A 400 -12.01 0.03 33.80
N LEU A 401 -11.24 0.55 34.74
CA LEU A 401 -11.66 0.49 36.16
C LEU A 401 -12.98 1.27 36.26
N PRO A 402 -13.92 0.78 37.07
CA PRO A 402 -15.14 1.55 37.33
C PRO A 402 -14.77 2.94 37.84
N THR A 403 -15.31 3.96 37.22
CA THR A 403 -15.13 5.32 37.75
C THR A 403 -15.81 5.39 39.09
N SER A 404 -15.04 5.59 40.21
CA SER A 404 -15.56 5.80 41.54
C SER A 404 -16.30 7.12 41.63
#